data_47b4180ce26baf7fa1c7a9ecec90d6f2
#
_entry.id   47b4180ce26baf7fa1c7a9ecec90d6f2
#
_cell.length_a   1.000
_cell.length_b   1.000
_cell.length_c   1.000
_cell.angle_alpha   90.00
_cell.angle_beta   90.00
_cell.angle_gamma   90.00
#
_symmetry.space_group_name_H-M   'P 1'
#
loop_
_entity.id
_entity.type
_entity.pdbx_description
1 polymer ?
#
loop_
_entity_poly.entity_id
_entity_poly.type
_entity_poly.pdbx_seq_one_letter_code
_entity_poly.pdbx_strand_id
1 'polypeptide(L)'
;MQAERKKPIAAFMAFGTKGDVYPIANLSFRLAAKYVTFYPISSSPVLCASDNHNRTESGSLELTFEQKKRESTREHRKECYSAAIKIFGDGPSLEGNFIVINFFALEGWSLAELFRVRCIVAAPYVVPYSAPASFEHRFTKEHPLLYKYLKEAPINKVCWGDVIHWMWPLFTENWGSWRSEELNLSACPFMDPVTGLPTWYDRASSPKLLYGFSKEIVECPGMSFGIFELDYWPSSVRVCGFWFLPNSWQYSCKQCGELSAFLLDANNRLCASHIGLQAFMDAANSTPPIFVGLSSVARQNPEAFLRVLQTVLHTTTYRFVLFTAGYEPLDTAIRVMAPGTSSVLTQRVITQYGISIFNGKLFCFSGMVPYKYLFPRCVAAIHHGGSGSTAAALHAGIPQILCPFMLDQFYWAERMFWLGVAPEPLKRNHLVPDNADDTSIKEAAEALSQAIQYALSPRVKECAKEIAERISVEDGVSEAVKNLKEEMELF
;
A
#
# COMPACT_ATOMS: atom_id res chain seq x y z
N MET A 1 -48.49 2.89 -8.21
CA MET A 1 -47.45 2.73 -7.18
C MET A 1 -46.14 2.48 -7.91
N GLN A 2 -45.26 3.47 -8.02
CA GLN A 2 -43.91 3.28 -8.46
C GLN A 2 -43.19 2.51 -7.34
N ALA A 3 -42.73 1.28 -7.63
CA ALA A 3 -41.89 0.54 -6.70
C ALA A 3 -40.66 1.40 -6.40
N GLU A 4 -40.38 1.68 -5.14
CA GLU A 4 -39.12 2.35 -4.74
C GLU A 4 -37.95 1.58 -5.32
N ARG A 5 -37.26 2.20 -6.26
CA ARG A 5 -36.06 1.62 -6.89
C ARG A 5 -35.04 1.41 -5.78
N LYS A 6 -34.73 0.15 -5.45
CA LYS A 6 -33.68 -0.16 -4.47
C LYS A 6 -32.39 0.47 -4.96
N LYS A 7 -31.70 1.21 -4.08
CA LYS A 7 -30.41 1.83 -4.40
C LYS A 7 -29.37 0.74 -4.70
N PRO A 8 -28.50 0.97 -5.69
CA PRO A 8 -27.43 0.01 -5.98
C PRO A 8 -26.48 -0.14 -4.81
N ILE A 9 -25.93 -1.33 -4.66
CA ILE A 9 -24.97 -1.69 -3.61
C ILE A 9 -23.56 -1.70 -4.21
N ALA A 10 -22.65 -0.99 -3.56
CA ALA A 10 -21.22 -1.07 -3.82
C ALA A 10 -20.54 -1.86 -2.70
N ALA A 11 -20.01 -3.05 -2.99
CA ALA A 11 -19.22 -3.83 -2.05
C ALA A 11 -17.73 -3.54 -2.25
N PHE A 12 -17.01 -3.17 -1.19
CA PHE A 12 -15.57 -2.91 -1.23
C PHE A 12 -14.81 -4.06 -0.58
N MET A 13 -13.91 -4.67 -1.31
CA MET A 13 -13.07 -5.77 -0.86
C MET A 13 -11.60 -5.40 -1.02
N ALA A 14 -10.88 -5.29 0.08
CA ALA A 14 -9.48 -4.89 0.08
C ALA A 14 -8.69 -5.64 1.15
N PHE A 15 -7.56 -6.20 0.76
CA PHE A 15 -6.64 -6.94 1.63
C PHE A 15 -5.24 -6.35 1.53
N GLY A 16 -4.37 -6.78 2.45
CA GLY A 16 -3.00 -6.30 2.54
C GLY A 16 -2.72 -5.51 3.80
N THR A 17 -1.77 -4.59 3.72
CA THR A 17 -1.37 -3.72 4.82
C THR A 17 -2.34 -2.55 5.00
N LYS A 18 -2.12 -1.73 6.03
CA LYS A 18 -2.90 -0.48 6.21
C LYS A 18 -2.82 0.44 4.99
N GLY A 19 -1.67 0.48 4.31
CA GLY A 19 -1.48 1.26 3.09
C GLY A 19 -2.34 0.79 1.91
N ASP A 20 -2.68 -0.50 1.87
CA ASP A 20 -3.48 -1.11 0.82
C ASP A 20 -4.99 -0.99 1.10
N VAL A 21 -5.38 -1.10 2.37
CA VAL A 21 -6.79 -1.20 2.78
C VAL A 21 -7.41 0.16 3.11
N TYR A 22 -6.70 1.02 3.83
CA TYR A 22 -7.27 2.27 4.32
C TYR A 22 -7.66 3.26 3.21
N PRO A 23 -6.89 3.44 2.13
CA PRO A 23 -7.34 4.28 1.02
C PRO A 23 -8.65 3.78 0.39
N ILE A 24 -8.81 2.46 0.24
CA ILE A 24 -10.05 1.86 -0.27
C ILE A 24 -11.22 2.07 0.70
N ALA A 25 -10.98 1.91 2.00
CA ALA A 25 -11.97 2.21 3.03
C ALA A 25 -12.40 3.70 3.01
N ASN A 26 -11.46 4.62 2.76
CA ASN A 26 -11.79 6.04 2.60
C ASN A 26 -12.68 6.30 1.38
N LEU A 27 -12.39 5.67 0.23
CA LEU A 27 -13.26 5.76 -0.94
C LEU A 27 -14.67 5.26 -0.64
N SER A 28 -14.80 4.11 0.03
CA SER A 28 -16.10 3.56 0.41
C SER A 28 -16.88 4.49 1.33
N PHE A 29 -16.22 5.06 2.35
CA PHE A 29 -16.82 6.02 3.27
C PHE A 29 -17.28 7.30 2.57
N ARG A 30 -16.48 7.84 1.67
CA ARG A 30 -16.80 9.06 0.90
C ARG A 30 -17.90 8.82 -0.14
N LEU A 31 -17.98 7.63 -0.73
CA LEU A 31 -19.04 7.25 -1.66
C LEU A 31 -20.39 7.12 -0.94
N ALA A 32 -20.41 6.40 0.18
CA ALA A 32 -21.64 6.00 0.85
C ALA A 32 -22.30 7.11 1.71
N ALA A 33 -21.54 8.09 2.20
CA ALA A 33 -21.94 9.24 3.04
C ALA A 33 -22.91 8.97 4.22
N LYS A 34 -23.70 7.87 4.18
CA LYS A 34 -24.74 7.55 5.19
C LYS A 34 -24.69 6.11 5.74
N TYR A 35 -24.30 5.10 4.95
CA TYR A 35 -24.33 3.70 5.40
C TYR A 35 -23.11 2.94 4.87
N VAL A 36 -22.21 2.53 5.77
CA VAL A 36 -21.09 1.64 5.49
C VAL A 36 -21.15 0.51 6.51
N THR A 37 -21.23 -0.74 6.04
CA THR A 37 -21.14 -1.92 6.90
C THR A 37 -19.79 -2.59 6.64
N PHE A 38 -19.00 -2.77 7.69
CA PHE A 38 -17.73 -3.49 7.63
C PHE A 38 -17.94 -4.96 7.98
N TYR A 39 -17.48 -5.85 7.13
CA TYR A 39 -17.39 -7.28 7.41
C TYR A 39 -15.91 -7.61 7.66
N PRO A 40 -15.47 -7.70 8.93
CA PRO A 40 -14.11 -8.10 9.22
C PRO A 40 -13.91 -9.56 8.80
N ILE A 41 -12.87 -9.83 8.02
CA ILE A 41 -12.46 -11.16 7.64
C ILE A 41 -11.27 -11.54 8.50
N SER A 42 -11.39 -12.62 9.28
CA SER A 42 -10.44 -12.98 10.33
C SER A 42 -9.19 -13.69 9.80
N SER A 43 -9.33 -14.41 8.69
CA SER A 43 -8.24 -15.14 8.03
C SER A 43 -7.68 -14.32 6.87
N SER A 44 -6.81 -13.35 7.14
CA SER A 44 -6.03 -12.74 6.06
C SER A 44 -4.94 -13.72 5.61
N PRO A 45 -4.82 -14.06 4.31
CA PRO A 45 -3.64 -14.75 3.83
C PRO A 45 -2.47 -13.78 3.94
N VAL A 46 -1.84 -13.77 5.11
CA VAL A 46 -0.61 -13.04 5.34
C VAL A 46 0.40 -13.63 4.36
N LEU A 47 0.92 -12.82 3.45
CA LEU A 47 2.16 -13.09 2.76
C LEU A 47 3.27 -13.07 3.84
N CYS A 48 3.34 -14.13 4.65
CA CYS A 48 4.44 -14.38 5.54
C CYS A 48 5.63 -14.74 4.65
N ALA A 49 6.40 -13.74 4.26
CA ALA A 49 7.75 -13.94 3.85
C ALA A 49 8.50 -14.53 5.07
N SER A 50 8.82 -15.82 4.96
CA SER A 50 9.89 -16.53 5.67
C SER A 50 10.05 -16.27 7.18
N ASP A 51 9.36 -17.03 8.01
CA ASP A 51 9.91 -17.48 9.28
C ASP A 51 10.52 -18.88 9.08
N ASN A 52 11.70 -18.92 8.48
CA ASN A 52 12.63 -20.03 8.65
C ASN A 52 13.47 -19.70 9.88
N HIS A 53 13.09 -20.27 11.03
CA HIS A 53 13.96 -20.82 12.07
C HIS A 53 13.15 -21.04 13.36
N ASN A 54 12.69 -22.27 13.54
CA ASN A 54 12.94 -23.04 14.78
C ASN A 54 12.29 -24.42 14.62
N ARG A 55 13.14 -25.40 14.30
CA ARG A 55 12.82 -26.80 14.50
C ARG A 55 12.94 -27.07 16.00
N THR A 56 11.84 -27.35 16.67
CA THR A 56 11.84 -28.14 17.89
C THR A 56 10.97 -29.37 17.62
N GLU A 57 11.61 -30.53 17.72
CA GLU A 57 10.99 -31.84 17.62
C GLU A 57 10.04 -32.05 18.82
N SER A 58 8.75 -32.18 18.56
CA SER A 58 7.83 -32.90 19.43
C SER A 58 6.70 -33.48 18.56
N GLY A 59 6.54 -34.81 18.65
CA GLY A 59 5.68 -35.59 17.79
C GLY A 59 4.20 -35.38 18.05
N SER A 60 3.62 -34.53 17.25
CA SER A 60 2.22 -34.52 16.84
C SER A 60 2.22 -34.24 15.36
N LEU A 61 1.24 -34.79 14.60
CA LEU A 61 1.05 -34.52 13.17
C LEU A 61 0.86 -33.01 12.93
N GLU A 62 1.95 -32.24 12.98
CA GLU A 62 1.92 -30.84 12.58
C GLU A 62 1.79 -30.76 11.06
N LEU A 63 0.71 -30.14 10.61
CA LEU A 63 0.51 -29.75 9.23
C LEU A 63 1.77 -29.02 8.73
N THR A 64 2.25 -29.39 7.55
CA THR A 64 3.36 -28.68 6.92
C THR A 64 2.99 -27.20 6.68
N PHE A 65 3.96 -26.31 6.58
CA PHE A 65 3.75 -24.88 6.30
C PHE A 65 2.82 -24.67 5.08
N GLU A 66 3.00 -25.47 4.02
CA GLU A 66 2.17 -25.41 2.82
C GLU A 66 0.72 -25.86 3.08
N GLN A 67 0.50 -26.85 3.95
CA GLN A 67 -0.84 -27.27 4.34
C GLN A 67 -1.56 -26.20 5.17
N LYS A 68 -0.87 -25.60 6.14
CA LYS A 68 -1.42 -24.48 6.94
C LYS A 68 -1.78 -23.29 6.05
N LYS A 69 -0.94 -22.98 5.06
CA LYS A 69 -1.20 -21.91 4.10
C LYS A 69 -2.43 -22.19 3.23
N ARG A 70 -2.56 -23.43 2.72
CA ARG A 70 -3.74 -23.84 1.91
C ARG A 70 -5.02 -23.77 2.74
N GLU A 71 -4.97 -24.22 3.97
CA GLU A 71 -6.13 -24.21 4.88
C GLU A 71 -6.57 -22.78 5.21
N SER A 72 -5.62 -21.91 5.57
CA SER A 72 -5.89 -20.47 5.79
C SER A 72 -6.46 -19.78 4.54
N THR A 73 -5.94 -20.11 3.34
CA THR A 73 -6.48 -19.55 2.09
C THR A 73 -7.92 -20.04 1.85
N ARG A 74 -8.21 -21.29 2.13
CA ARG A 74 -9.56 -21.87 1.98
C ARG A 74 -10.56 -21.22 2.94
N GLU A 75 -10.18 -21.06 4.20
CA GLU A 75 -11.02 -20.37 5.20
C GLU A 75 -11.30 -18.92 4.78
N HIS A 76 -10.27 -18.20 4.37
CA HIS A 76 -10.39 -16.84 3.86
C HIS A 76 -11.39 -16.74 2.69
N ARG A 77 -11.28 -17.63 1.70
CA ARG A 77 -12.19 -17.67 0.54
C ARG A 77 -13.64 -17.98 0.93
N LYS A 78 -13.86 -18.87 1.92
CA LYS A 78 -15.18 -19.14 2.48
C LYS A 78 -15.78 -17.92 3.18
N GLU A 79 -14.98 -17.17 3.94
CA GLU A 79 -15.42 -15.93 4.58
C GLU A 79 -15.80 -14.86 3.54
N CYS A 80 -15.00 -14.69 2.48
CA CYS A 80 -15.30 -13.80 1.36
C CYS A 80 -16.63 -14.16 0.68
N TYR A 81 -16.82 -15.43 0.37
CA TYR A 81 -18.06 -15.93 -0.23
C TYR A 81 -19.28 -15.73 0.68
N SER A 82 -19.14 -16.06 1.96
CA SER A 82 -20.22 -15.87 2.95
C SER A 82 -20.59 -14.39 3.11
N ALA A 83 -19.62 -13.49 3.08
CA ALA A 83 -19.86 -12.05 3.11
C ALA A 83 -20.58 -11.57 1.85
N ALA A 84 -20.20 -12.08 0.67
CA ALA A 84 -20.86 -11.75 -0.59
C ALA A 84 -22.33 -12.20 -0.63
N ILE A 85 -22.64 -13.41 -0.14
CA ILE A 85 -24.03 -13.88 0.02
C ILE A 85 -24.84 -12.97 0.92
N LYS A 86 -24.27 -12.52 2.06
CA LYS A 86 -24.97 -11.60 2.97
C LYS A 86 -25.28 -10.24 2.33
N ILE A 87 -24.43 -9.82 1.38
CA ILE A 87 -24.56 -8.53 0.69
C ILE A 87 -25.53 -8.61 -0.49
N PHE A 88 -25.39 -9.64 -1.34
CA PHE A 88 -26.08 -9.75 -2.62
C PHE A 88 -27.23 -10.74 -2.60
N GLY A 89 -27.33 -11.66 -1.59
CA GLY A 89 -28.30 -12.75 -1.54
C GLY A 89 -27.80 -13.99 -2.29
N ASP A 90 -28.70 -14.97 -2.50
CA ASP A 90 -28.36 -16.29 -3.08
C ASP A 90 -28.44 -16.35 -4.62
N GLY A 91 -28.67 -15.24 -5.29
CA GLY A 91 -28.90 -15.24 -6.74
C GLY A 91 -28.29 -14.05 -7.45
N PRO A 92 -28.48 -13.96 -8.78
CA PRO A 92 -28.01 -12.83 -9.55
C PRO A 92 -28.47 -11.51 -8.96
N SER A 93 -27.53 -10.61 -8.77
CA SER A 93 -27.81 -9.34 -8.09
C SER A 93 -28.55 -8.35 -9.01
N LEU A 94 -29.12 -7.31 -8.40
CA LEU A 94 -29.83 -6.25 -9.12
C LEU A 94 -28.88 -5.47 -10.04
N GLU A 95 -29.41 -4.97 -11.15
CA GLU A 95 -28.70 -4.05 -12.03
C GLU A 95 -28.14 -2.83 -11.25
N GLY A 96 -26.91 -2.45 -11.57
CA GLY A 96 -26.22 -1.33 -10.93
C GLY A 96 -25.38 -1.71 -9.70
N ASN A 97 -25.47 -2.93 -9.15
CA ASN A 97 -24.59 -3.39 -8.11
C ASN A 97 -23.18 -3.67 -8.65
N PHE A 98 -22.15 -3.46 -7.81
CA PHE A 98 -20.76 -3.74 -8.19
C PHE A 98 -19.88 -4.08 -6.99
N ILE A 99 -18.74 -4.71 -7.28
CA ILE A 99 -17.67 -4.97 -6.31
C ILE A 99 -16.46 -4.14 -6.67
N VAL A 100 -15.87 -3.45 -5.70
CA VAL A 100 -14.58 -2.76 -5.83
C VAL A 100 -13.52 -3.60 -5.15
N ILE A 101 -12.44 -3.92 -5.86
CA ILE A 101 -11.32 -4.73 -5.34
C ILE A 101 -10.00 -3.95 -5.42
N ASN A 102 -9.05 -4.29 -4.54
CA ASN A 102 -7.65 -3.99 -4.78
C ASN A 102 -6.93 -5.24 -5.35
N PHE A 103 -5.66 -5.12 -5.75
CA PHE A 103 -4.91 -6.23 -6.35
C PHE A 103 -4.63 -7.41 -5.40
N PHE A 104 -4.88 -7.25 -4.10
CA PHE A 104 -4.79 -8.34 -3.11
C PHE A 104 -6.12 -9.04 -2.84
N ALA A 105 -7.22 -8.56 -3.42
CA ALA A 105 -8.59 -9.06 -3.21
C ALA A 105 -9.17 -9.67 -4.50
N LEU A 106 -8.38 -10.49 -5.19
CA LEU A 106 -8.79 -11.11 -6.47
C LEU A 106 -9.96 -12.10 -6.31
N GLU A 107 -10.27 -12.56 -5.10
CA GLU A 107 -11.52 -13.28 -4.78
C GLU A 107 -12.74 -12.51 -5.31
N GLY A 108 -12.73 -11.20 -5.14
CA GLY A 108 -13.82 -10.33 -5.56
C GLY A 108 -14.10 -10.36 -7.06
N TRP A 109 -13.11 -10.65 -7.91
CA TRP A 109 -13.33 -10.87 -9.34
C TRP A 109 -14.24 -12.08 -9.61
N SER A 110 -13.89 -13.25 -9.03
CA SER A 110 -14.68 -14.46 -9.19
C SER A 110 -16.07 -14.36 -8.54
N LEU A 111 -16.17 -13.64 -7.44
CA LEU A 111 -17.47 -13.36 -6.81
C LEU A 111 -18.32 -12.40 -7.66
N ALA A 112 -17.72 -11.39 -8.29
CA ALA A 112 -18.46 -10.51 -9.20
C ALA A 112 -19.04 -11.29 -10.38
N GLU A 113 -18.28 -12.23 -10.94
CA GLU A 113 -18.76 -13.15 -11.99
C GLU A 113 -19.92 -14.03 -11.49
N LEU A 114 -19.78 -14.62 -10.31
CA LEU A 114 -20.81 -15.48 -9.69
C LEU A 114 -22.13 -14.74 -9.45
N PHE A 115 -22.07 -13.55 -8.88
CA PHE A 115 -23.25 -12.73 -8.58
C PHE A 115 -23.74 -11.87 -9.77
N ARG A 116 -23.05 -11.94 -10.92
CA ARG A 116 -23.31 -11.16 -12.12
C ARG A 116 -23.36 -9.67 -11.86
N VAL A 117 -22.45 -9.19 -11.04
CA VAL A 117 -22.23 -7.77 -10.78
C VAL A 117 -20.93 -7.30 -11.45
N ARG A 118 -20.81 -5.99 -11.66
CA ARG A 118 -19.57 -5.45 -12.23
C ARG A 118 -18.44 -5.49 -11.21
N CYS A 119 -17.21 -5.62 -11.72
CA CYS A 119 -16.00 -5.48 -10.93
C CYS A 119 -15.28 -4.19 -11.31
N ILE A 120 -14.87 -3.41 -10.31
CA ILE A 120 -14.02 -2.22 -10.46
C ILE A 120 -12.75 -2.49 -9.67
N VAL A 121 -11.62 -2.16 -10.24
CA VAL A 121 -10.33 -2.29 -9.56
C VAL A 121 -9.89 -0.92 -9.07
N ALA A 122 -9.47 -0.82 -7.81
CA ALA A 122 -9.01 0.42 -7.21
C ALA A 122 -7.72 0.16 -6.43
N ALA A 123 -6.64 0.85 -6.78
CA ALA A 123 -5.35 0.67 -6.12
C ALA A 123 -4.66 2.01 -5.85
N PRO A 124 -4.22 2.27 -4.60
CA PRO A 124 -3.46 3.48 -4.26
C PRO A 124 -1.98 3.40 -4.69
N TYR A 125 -1.58 2.34 -5.35
CA TYR A 125 -0.22 2.04 -5.78
C TYR A 125 -0.20 1.51 -7.21
N VAL A 126 0.95 1.58 -7.87
CA VAL A 126 1.17 0.92 -9.16
C VAL A 126 1.10 -0.59 -8.97
N VAL A 127 0.61 -1.33 -9.96
CA VAL A 127 0.62 -2.80 -9.93
C VAL A 127 2.00 -3.29 -9.53
N PRO A 128 2.14 -4.06 -8.45
CA PRO A 128 3.45 -4.44 -7.90
C PRO A 128 4.28 -5.31 -8.85
N TYR A 129 3.64 -6.01 -9.76
CA TYR A 129 4.29 -6.79 -10.82
C TYR A 129 3.30 -7.11 -11.94
N SER A 130 3.76 -6.97 -13.15
CA SER A 130 3.07 -7.40 -14.37
C SER A 130 3.23 -8.91 -14.58
N ALA A 131 2.56 -9.44 -15.60
CA ALA A 131 2.76 -10.82 -16.02
C ALA A 131 4.25 -11.09 -16.32
N PRO A 132 4.81 -12.23 -15.84
CA PRO A 132 6.17 -12.63 -16.20
C PRO A 132 6.35 -12.73 -17.72
N ALA A 133 7.54 -12.40 -18.23
CA ALA A 133 7.83 -12.47 -19.67
C ALA A 133 7.51 -13.84 -20.30
N SER A 134 7.65 -14.93 -19.53
CA SER A 134 7.32 -16.29 -19.97
C SER A 134 5.81 -16.58 -20.01
N PHE A 135 4.99 -15.72 -19.41
CA PHE A 135 3.55 -15.98 -19.26
C PHE A 135 2.83 -16.04 -20.60
N GLU A 136 3.04 -15.06 -21.48
CA GLU A 136 2.39 -15.03 -22.78
C GLU A 136 2.69 -16.27 -23.62
N HIS A 137 3.95 -16.69 -23.70
CA HIS A 137 4.35 -17.89 -24.43
C HIS A 137 3.66 -19.14 -23.89
N ARG A 138 3.65 -19.30 -22.58
CA ARG A 138 3.01 -20.44 -21.92
C ARG A 138 1.49 -20.41 -22.10
N PHE A 139 0.86 -19.28 -21.87
CA PHE A 139 -0.57 -19.06 -22.03
C PHE A 139 -1.06 -19.35 -23.47
N THR A 140 -0.31 -18.88 -24.47
CA THR A 140 -0.62 -19.13 -25.88
C THR A 140 -0.57 -20.62 -26.22
N LYS A 141 0.36 -21.36 -25.62
CA LYS A 141 0.50 -22.80 -25.81
C LYS A 141 -0.62 -23.59 -25.13
N GLU A 142 -0.97 -23.23 -23.90
CA GLU A 142 -1.98 -23.93 -23.08
C GLU A 142 -3.42 -23.56 -23.50
N HIS A 143 -3.67 -22.30 -23.86
CA HIS A 143 -4.98 -21.76 -24.15
C HIS A 143 -5.05 -20.96 -25.48
N PRO A 144 -4.73 -21.55 -26.64
CA PRO A 144 -4.60 -20.82 -27.89
C PRO A 144 -5.88 -20.08 -28.34
N LEU A 145 -7.05 -20.69 -28.14
CA LEU A 145 -8.33 -20.07 -28.46
C LEU A 145 -8.68 -18.92 -27.53
N LEU A 146 -8.36 -19.06 -26.23
CA LEU A 146 -8.58 -18.00 -25.26
C LEU A 146 -7.61 -16.83 -25.50
N TYR A 147 -6.37 -17.12 -25.86
CA TYR A 147 -5.42 -16.07 -26.25
C TYR A 147 -5.94 -15.27 -27.45
N LYS A 148 -6.44 -15.95 -28.49
CA LYS A 148 -7.09 -15.31 -29.65
C LYS A 148 -8.31 -14.49 -29.23
N TYR A 149 -9.17 -15.04 -28.35
CA TYR A 149 -10.33 -14.34 -27.78
C TYR A 149 -9.94 -12.99 -27.15
N LEU A 150 -8.86 -12.98 -26.34
CA LEU A 150 -8.39 -11.79 -25.61
C LEU A 150 -7.66 -10.80 -26.51
N LYS A 151 -6.89 -11.27 -27.50
CA LYS A 151 -6.19 -10.40 -28.48
C LYS A 151 -7.13 -9.71 -29.45
N GLU A 152 -8.20 -10.37 -29.85
CA GLU A 152 -9.22 -9.84 -30.79
C GLU A 152 -10.37 -9.12 -30.06
N ALA A 153 -10.27 -8.88 -28.76
CA ALA A 153 -11.32 -8.22 -28.01
C ALA A 153 -11.47 -6.75 -28.42
N PRO A 154 -12.72 -6.25 -28.55
CA PRO A 154 -12.96 -4.82 -28.71
C PRO A 154 -12.43 -4.01 -27.52
N ILE A 155 -12.09 -2.75 -27.74
CA ILE A 155 -11.41 -1.88 -26.76
C ILE A 155 -12.16 -1.71 -25.41
N ASN A 156 -13.50 -1.89 -25.41
CA ASN A 156 -14.33 -1.79 -24.21
C ASN A 156 -14.58 -3.14 -23.54
N LYS A 157 -13.97 -4.20 -24.03
CA LYS A 157 -14.07 -5.56 -23.50
C LYS A 157 -12.75 -5.97 -22.87
N VAL A 158 -12.82 -6.97 -21.97
CA VAL A 158 -11.60 -7.56 -21.40
C VAL A 158 -10.71 -8.03 -22.55
N CYS A 159 -9.48 -7.54 -22.56
CA CYS A 159 -8.50 -7.78 -23.61
C CYS A 159 -7.19 -8.32 -23.03
N TRP A 160 -6.24 -8.62 -23.91
CA TRP A 160 -4.91 -9.10 -23.49
C TRP A 160 -4.17 -8.09 -22.62
N GLY A 161 -4.38 -6.79 -22.83
CA GLY A 161 -3.84 -5.72 -21.98
C GLY A 161 -4.29 -5.85 -20.52
N ASP A 162 -5.57 -6.14 -20.26
CA ASP A 162 -6.06 -6.38 -18.89
C ASP A 162 -5.35 -7.59 -18.27
N VAL A 163 -5.15 -8.66 -19.04
CA VAL A 163 -4.54 -9.90 -18.55
C VAL A 163 -3.09 -9.67 -18.16
N ILE A 164 -2.27 -9.10 -19.02
CA ILE A 164 -0.83 -8.90 -18.72
C ILE A 164 -0.60 -7.84 -17.64
N HIS A 165 -1.50 -6.87 -17.54
CA HIS A 165 -1.39 -5.80 -16.57
C HIS A 165 -1.67 -6.27 -15.13
N TRP A 166 -2.79 -6.99 -14.89
CA TRP A 166 -3.19 -7.35 -13.54
C TRP A 166 -3.95 -8.67 -13.38
N MET A 167 -4.63 -9.20 -14.43
CA MET A 167 -5.50 -10.37 -14.30
C MET A 167 -4.74 -11.71 -14.38
N TRP A 168 -3.49 -11.73 -14.80
CA TRP A 168 -2.73 -12.95 -15.04
C TRP A 168 -2.72 -13.97 -13.88
N PRO A 169 -2.76 -13.57 -12.57
CA PRO A 169 -2.83 -14.53 -11.48
C PRO A 169 -4.12 -15.38 -11.51
N LEU A 170 -5.23 -14.83 -12.02
CA LEU A 170 -6.52 -15.54 -12.10
C LEU A 170 -6.49 -16.79 -13.01
N PHE A 171 -5.48 -16.90 -13.87
CA PHE A 171 -5.29 -18.02 -14.78
C PHE A 171 -4.34 -19.08 -14.22
N THR A 172 -4.10 -19.09 -12.91
CA THR A 172 -3.30 -20.11 -12.24
C THR A 172 -4.18 -21.23 -11.68
N GLU A 173 -3.59 -22.43 -11.54
CA GLU A 173 -4.26 -23.64 -11.00
C GLU A 173 -4.96 -23.37 -9.65
N ASN A 174 -4.32 -22.62 -8.77
CA ASN A 174 -4.86 -22.31 -7.45
C ASN A 174 -6.19 -21.53 -7.50
N TRP A 175 -6.37 -20.63 -8.46
CA TRP A 175 -7.64 -19.94 -8.69
C TRP A 175 -8.64 -20.82 -9.42
N GLY A 176 -8.16 -21.60 -10.41
CA GLY A 176 -8.99 -22.52 -11.18
C GLY A 176 -9.70 -23.56 -10.31
N SER A 177 -8.98 -24.19 -9.38
CA SER A 177 -9.57 -25.17 -8.45
C SER A 177 -10.66 -24.54 -7.57
N TRP A 178 -10.43 -23.37 -7.00
CA TRP A 178 -11.46 -22.68 -6.20
C TRP A 178 -12.71 -22.32 -7.02
N ARG A 179 -12.53 -21.83 -8.24
CA ARG A 179 -13.62 -21.46 -9.14
C ARG A 179 -14.48 -22.66 -9.51
N SER A 180 -13.86 -23.80 -9.86
CA SER A 180 -14.59 -24.98 -10.30
C SER A 180 -15.20 -25.78 -9.14
N GLU A 181 -14.49 -25.95 -8.05
CA GLU A 181 -14.89 -26.82 -6.96
C GLU A 181 -15.87 -26.16 -5.96
N GLU A 182 -15.68 -24.86 -5.68
CA GLU A 182 -16.47 -24.18 -4.66
C GLU A 182 -17.49 -23.15 -5.24
N LEU A 183 -17.22 -22.57 -6.42
CA LEU A 183 -18.11 -21.58 -7.04
C LEU A 183 -18.93 -22.08 -8.23
N ASN A 184 -18.69 -23.32 -8.70
CA ASN A 184 -19.30 -23.86 -9.92
C ASN A 184 -19.12 -22.97 -11.16
N LEU A 185 -18.00 -22.25 -11.23
CA LEU A 185 -17.57 -21.45 -12.38
C LEU A 185 -16.58 -22.24 -13.24
N SER A 186 -16.33 -21.80 -14.46
CA SER A 186 -15.20 -22.35 -15.23
C SER A 186 -13.89 -22.18 -14.48
N ALA A 187 -13.03 -23.18 -14.46
CA ALA A 187 -11.71 -23.12 -13.86
C ALA A 187 -10.86 -21.99 -14.47
N CYS A 188 -11.02 -21.74 -15.76
CA CYS A 188 -10.35 -20.65 -16.45
C CYS A 188 -11.38 -19.53 -16.74
N PRO A 189 -11.13 -18.26 -16.34
CA PRO A 189 -12.00 -17.14 -16.66
C PRO A 189 -12.30 -17.05 -18.18
N PHE A 190 -13.49 -16.58 -18.54
CA PHE A 190 -13.97 -16.40 -19.93
C PHE A 190 -14.11 -17.68 -20.76
N MET A 191 -14.12 -18.84 -20.10
CA MET A 191 -14.37 -20.13 -20.72
C MET A 191 -15.74 -20.65 -20.29
N ASP A 192 -16.43 -21.32 -21.18
CA ASP A 192 -17.67 -22.02 -20.88
C ASP A 192 -17.34 -23.31 -20.07
N PRO A 193 -17.96 -23.54 -18.91
CA PRO A 193 -17.61 -24.66 -18.03
C PRO A 193 -17.99 -26.04 -18.64
N VAL A 194 -18.89 -26.08 -19.61
CA VAL A 194 -19.35 -27.34 -20.22
C VAL A 194 -18.55 -27.67 -21.47
N THR A 195 -18.36 -26.70 -22.35
CA THR A 195 -17.68 -26.92 -23.63
C THR A 195 -16.17 -26.73 -23.56
N GLY A 196 -15.67 -26.04 -22.53
CA GLY A 196 -14.26 -25.69 -22.42
C GLY A 196 -13.76 -24.72 -23.53
N LEU A 197 -14.68 -24.01 -24.19
CA LEU A 197 -14.38 -23.03 -25.23
C LEU A 197 -14.53 -21.60 -24.69
N PRO A 198 -13.84 -20.61 -25.28
CA PRO A 198 -14.06 -19.21 -24.92
C PRO A 198 -15.52 -18.78 -25.13
N THR A 199 -16.05 -17.94 -24.23
CA THR A 199 -17.43 -17.43 -24.29
C THR A 199 -17.55 -16.28 -25.29
N TRP A 200 -17.37 -16.57 -26.58
CA TRP A 200 -17.36 -15.59 -27.68
C TRP A 200 -18.62 -14.72 -27.74
N TYR A 201 -19.74 -15.25 -27.31
CA TYR A 201 -21.06 -14.61 -27.32
C TYR A 201 -21.29 -13.68 -26.14
N ASP A 202 -20.53 -13.84 -25.04
CA ASP A 202 -20.68 -13.06 -23.82
C ASP A 202 -19.33 -12.55 -23.34
N ARG A 203 -18.79 -11.57 -24.06
CA ARG A 203 -17.53 -10.93 -23.67
C ARG A 203 -17.75 -9.96 -22.52
N ALA A 204 -17.09 -10.21 -21.40
CA ALA A 204 -17.10 -9.32 -20.25
C ALA A 204 -16.60 -7.92 -20.63
N SER A 205 -17.20 -6.89 -20.06
CA SER A 205 -16.71 -5.52 -20.19
C SER A 205 -15.40 -5.35 -19.46
N SER A 206 -14.44 -4.59 -20.02
CA SER A 206 -13.19 -4.26 -19.34
C SER A 206 -13.50 -3.53 -18.04
N PRO A 207 -12.99 -4.02 -16.89
CA PRO A 207 -13.23 -3.39 -15.61
C PRO A 207 -12.58 -2.01 -15.56
N LYS A 208 -13.27 -1.03 -14.98
CA LYS A 208 -12.66 0.26 -14.69
C LYS A 208 -11.55 0.06 -13.68
N LEU A 209 -10.37 0.60 -13.97
CA LEU A 209 -9.18 0.51 -13.13
C LEU A 209 -8.83 1.91 -12.62
N LEU A 210 -9.06 2.15 -11.32
CA LEU A 210 -8.79 3.42 -10.66
C LEU A 210 -7.44 3.36 -9.96
N TYR A 211 -6.54 4.28 -10.31
CA TYR A 211 -5.26 4.43 -9.63
C TYR A 211 -5.22 5.67 -8.76
N GLY A 212 -4.79 5.49 -7.50
CA GLY A 212 -4.61 6.54 -6.49
C GLY A 212 -3.20 7.13 -6.49
N PHE A 213 -2.68 7.50 -7.65
CA PHE A 213 -1.44 8.25 -7.79
C PHE A 213 -1.60 9.39 -8.82
N SER A 214 -0.66 10.33 -8.82
CA SER A 214 -0.70 11.49 -9.70
C SER A 214 -0.20 11.18 -11.10
N LYS A 215 -0.82 11.78 -12.11
CA LYS A 215 -0.36 11.78 -13.51
C LYS A 215 1.00 12.44 -13.68
N GLU A 216 1.33 13.39 -12.81
CA GLU A 216 2.62 14.08 -12.82
C GLU A 216 3.78 13.17 -12.46
N ILE A 217 3.49 12.05 -11.78
CA ILE A 217 4.49 11.14 -11.22
C ILE A 217 4.68 9.90 -12.06
N VAL A 218 3.61 9.35 -12.64
CA VAL A 218 3.62 8.08 -13.39
C VAL A 218 3.19 8.35 -14.82
N GLU A 219 3.98 7.87 -15.76
CA GLU A 219 3.62 7.90 -17.19
C GLU A 219 2.48 6.93 -17.46
N CYS A 220 1.34 7.46 -17.90
CA CYS A 220 0.11 6.71 -18.14
C CYS A 220 -0.45 7.03 -19.52
N PRO A 221 -1.29 6.15 -20.10
CA PRO A 221 -1.99 6.44 -21.35
C PRO A 221 -2.85 7.70 -21.24
N GLY A 222 -2.86 8.52 -22.29
CA GLY A 222 -3.60 9.78 -22.34
C GLY A 222 -2.79 11.04 -22.07
N MET A 223 -1.53 10.92 -21.69
CA MET A 223 -0.56 12.01 -21.77
C MET A 223 0.15 11.92 -23.11
N SER A 224 -0.56 12.34 -24.15
CA SER A 224 -0.16 12.18 -25.52
C SER A 224 0.99 13.09 -25.92
N PHE A 225 2.14 12.50 -26.23
CA PHE A 225 2.94 12.90 -27.40
C PHE A 225 3.17 11.65 -28.25
N GLY A 226 2.40 11.54 -29.29
CA GLY A 226 2.44 10.67 -30.45
C GLY A 226 3.31 9.40 -30.41
N ILE A 227 2.71 8.26 -30.81
CA ILE A 227 3.38 7.09 -31.37
C ILE A 227 3.92 6.04 -30.36
N PHE A 228 3.38 5.91 -29.19
CA PHE A 228 3.52 4.64 -28.46
C PHE A 228 2.14 4.14 -28.08
N GLU A 229 1.60 3.18 -28.84
CA GLU A 229 0.58 2.25 -28.39
C GLU A 229 1.20 1.48 -27.23
N LEU A 230 0.95 1.94 -26.00
CA LEU A 230 1.31 1.19 -24.81
C LEU A 230 0.26 0.08 -24.63
N ASP A 231 0.41 -1.02 -25.35
CA ASP A 231 -0.37 -2.26 -25.22
C ASP A 231 -0.42 -2.79 -23.78
N TYR A 232 0.39 -2.24 -22.91
CA TYR A 232 0.49 -2.62 -21.50
C TYR A 232 -0.64 -2.07 -20.62
N TRP A 233 -1.17 -0.87 -20.92
CA TRP A 233 -2.19 -0.26 -20.09
C TRP A 233 -3.60 -0.61 -20.60
N PRO A 234 -4.49 -1.13 -19.72
CA PRO A 234 -5.90 -1.30 -20.08
C PRO A 234 -6.56 0.03 -20.51
N SER A 235 -7.45 -0.02 -21.47
CA SER A 235 -8.16 1.16 -21.98
C SER A 235 -9.07 1.84 -20.93
N SER A 236 -9.46 1.08 -19.91
CA SER A 236 -10.36 1.51 -18.82
C SER A 236 -9.65 2.15 -17.63
N VAL A 237 -8.33 2.38 -17.72
CA VAL A 237 -7.54 3.00 -16.64
C VAL A 237 -7.96 4.46 -16.43
N ARG A 238 -8.10 4.83 -15.14
CA ARG A 238 -8.31 6.20 -14.68
C ARG A 238 -7.31 6.51 -13.57
N VAL A 239 -6.44 7.47 -13.81
CA VAL A 239 -5.49 7.99 -12.82
C VAL A 239 -6.13 9.18 -12.14
N CYS A 240 -6.39 9.06 -10.83
CA CYS A 240 -7.24 9.98 -10.07
C CYS A 240 -6.46 11.04 -9.29
N GLY A 241 -5.16 10.88 -9.08
CA GLY A 241 -4.40 11.61 -8.07
C GLY A 241 -4.29 10.82 -6.77
N PHE A 242 -3.46 11.27 -5.83
CA PHE A 242 -3.21 10.55 -4.58
C PHE A 242 -4.42 10.49 -3.65
N TRP A 243 -4.63 9.33 -3.01
CA TRP A 243 -5.74 9.10 -2.07
C TRP A 243 -5.26 9.28 -0.62
N PHE A 244 -5.24 10.52 -0.17
CA PHE A 244 -4.89 10.82 1.22
C PHE A 244 -6.00 10.46 2.18
N LEU A 245 -5.62 9.89 3.32
CA LEU A 245 -6.55 9.55 4.40
C LEU A 245 -6.98 10.80 5.17
N PRO A 246 -8.18 10.80 5.76
CA PRO A 246 -8.56 11.81 6.74
C PRO A 246 -7.52 11.89 7.86
N ASN A 247 -7.17 13.10 8.29
CA ASN A 247 -6.17 13.28 9.36
C ASN A 247 -6.53 12.51 10.63
N SER A 248 -7.82 12.48 11.00
CA SER A 248 -8.32 11.77 12.18
C SER A 248 -7.99 10.26 12.17
N TRP A 249 -7.88 9.63 11.01
CA TRP A 249 -7.55 8.20 10.89
C TRP A 249 -6.05 7.91 11.02
N GLN A 250 -5.22 8.94 10.94
CA GLN A 250 -3.76 8.81 10.95
C GLN A 250 -3.15 8.95 12.34
N TYR A 251 -3.95 9.27 13.36
CA TYR A 251 -3.49 9.32 14.75
C TYR A 251 -3.61 7.96 15.43
N SER A 252 -2.56 7.53 16.13
CA SER A 252 -2.67 6.40 17.08
C SER A 252 -3.27 6.84 18.42
N CYS A 253 -3.24 8.12 18.71
CA CYS A 253 -3.78 8.70 19.94
C CYS A 253 -5.25 9.09 19.73
N LYS A 254 -6.15 8.52 20.54
CA LYS A 254 -7.58 8.80 20.49
C LYS A 254 -7.89 10.30 20.69
N GLN A 255 -7.25 10.93 21.66
CA GLN A 255 -7.44 12.35 21.96
C GLN A 255 -7.05 13.25 20.78
N CYS A 256 -5.92 12.96 20.11
CA CYS A 256 -5.52 13.69 18.89
C CYS A 256 -6.48 13.45 17.73
N GLY A 257 -6.97 12.21 17.57
CA GLY A 257 -7.96 11.86 16.55
C GLY A 257 -9.26 12.62 16.75
N GLU A 258 -9.78 12.70 17.97
CA GLU A 258 -10.98 13.45 18.33
C GLU A 258 -10.79 14.97 18.12
N LEU A 259 -9.68 15.54 18.61
CA LEU A 259 -9.35 16.95 18.40
C LEU A 259 -9.29 17.30 16.90
N SER A 260 -8.67 16.43 16.11
CA SER A 260 -8.58 16.64 14.65
C SER A 260 -9.93 16.58 13.94
N ALA A 261 -10.89 15.85 14.48
CA ALA A 261 -12.25 15.77 13.92
C ALA A 261 -13.10 17.01 14.24
N PHE A 262 -12.86 17.65 15.38
CA PHE A 262 -13.62 18.83 15.85
C PHE A 262 -13.03 20.16 15.40
N LEU A 263 -11.71 20.24 15.27
CA LEU A 263 -11.01 21.48 14.90
C LEU A 263 -10.67 21.45 13.42
N LEU A 264 -11.60 21.89 12.59
CA LEU A 264 -11.34 22.23 11.20
C LEU A 264 -10.21 23.26 11.15
N ASP A 265 -9.00 22.81 10.87
CA ASP A 265 -7.85 23.58 10.36
C ASP A 265 -7.15 24.64 11.23
N ALA A 266 -7.55 24.93 12.45
CA ALA A 266 -6.95 26.04 13.17
C ALA A 266 -5.81 25.63 14.09
N ASN A 267 -4.69 25.24 13.76
CA ASN A 267 -3.51 24.91 14.53
C ASN A 267 -3.26 23.42 14.74
N ASN A 268 -2.72 22.73 13.79
CA ASN A 268 -2.00 21.44 13.83
C ASN A 268 -1.30 21.12 15.19
N ARG A 269 -2.03 21.20 16.31
CA ARG A 269 -1.51 20.97 17.67
C ARG A 269 -1.79 19.55 18.09
N LEU A 270 -0.76 18.90 18.57
CA LEU A 270 -0.86 17.61 19.22
C LEU A 270 -1.38 17.80 20.64
N CYS A 271 -1.98 16.77 21.24
CA CYS A 271 -2.39 16.80 22.63
C CYS A 271 -1.17 16.81 23.57
N ALA A 272 -1.39 17.08 24.86
CA ALA A 272 -0.33 17.15 25.87
C ALA A 272 0.55 15.89 25.94
N SER A 273 0.01 14.71 25.55
CA SER A 273 0.79 13.46 25.50
C SER A 273 1.93 13.48 24.47
N HIS A 274 1.92 14.41 23.52
CA HIS A 274 2.94 14.52 22.47
C HIS A 274 3.87 15.71 22.64
N ILE A 275 3.91 16.31 23.83
CA ILE A 275 4.72 17.51 24.13
C ILE A 275 6.20 17.26 23.81
N GLY A 276 6.73 16.05 24.07
CA GLY A 276 8.11 15.68 23.76
C GLY A 276 8.40 15.66 22.26
N LEU A 277 7.49 15.09 21.44
CA LEU A 277 7.60 15.12 20.00
C LEU A 277 7.52 16.56 19.49
N GLN A 278 6.57 17.34 19.98
CA GLN A 278 6.37 18.72 19.57
C GLN A 278 7.61 19.57 19.89
N ALA A 279 8.12 19.47 21.12
CA ALA A 279 9.33 20.19 21.53
C ALA A 279 10.57 19.78 20.69
N PHE A 280 10.68 18.49 20.33
CA PHE A 280 11.76 18.04 19.46
C PHE A 280 11.63 18.61 18.04
N MET A 281 10.41 18.62 17.46
CA MET A 281 10.17 19.13 16.12
C MET A 281 10.34 20.66 16.01
N ASP A 282 9.92 21.41 17.03
CA ASP A 282 9.85 22.87 17.05
C ASP A 282 11.09 23.52 17.72
N ALA A 283 12.16 22.77 17.98
CA ALA A 283 13.36 23.28 18.66
C ALA A 283 14.02 24.44 17.88
N ALA A 284 13.83 25.65 18.37
CA ALA A 284 14.06 26.92 17.69
C ALA A 284 15.49 27.18 17.16
N ASN A 285 16.51 26.56 17.77
CA ASN A 285 17.92 26.78 17.43
C ASN A 285 18.59 25.55 16.78
N SER A 286 17.82 24.63 16.26
CA SER A 286 18.34 23.40 15.66
C SER A 286 17.87 23.24 14.23
N THR A 287 18.67 22.52 13.42
CA THR A 287 18.24 22.13 12.07
C THR A 287 16.99 21.26 12.16
N PRO A 288 15.99 21.45 11.27
CA PRO A 288 14.83 20.58 11.22
C PRO A 288 15.26 19.12 11.07
N PRO A 289 14.57 18.16 11.69
CA PRO A 289 14.99 16.76 11.66
C PRO A 289 14.73 16.10 10.31
N ILE A 290 15.39 14.96 10.09
CA ILE A 290 15.09 14.02 9.02
C ILE A 290 14.15 12.96 9.58
N PHE A 291 13.03 12.73 8.93
CA PHE A 291 12.12 11.65 9.29
C PHE A 291 12.72 10.29 8.91
N VAL A 292 12.52 9.29 9.79
CA VAL A 292 12.90 7.89 9.53
C VAL A 292 11.71 6.99 9.85
N GLY A 293 11.24 6.22 8.84
CA GLY A 293 10.12 5.31 9.02
C GLY A 293 10.16 4.14 8.05
N LEU A 294 10.52 2.96 8.55
CA LEU A 294 10.64 1.75 7.74
C LEU A 294 9.44 0.81 7.85
N SER A 295 8.38 1.21 8.59
CA SER A 295 7.25 0.34 8.90
C SER A 295 7.72 -0.98 9.56
N SER A 296 7.07 -2.10 9.24
CA SER A 296 7.42 -3.42 9.77
C SER A 296 8.65 -4.06 9.10
N VAL A 297 9.36 -3.36 8.24
CA VAL A 297 10.43 -3.93 7.40
C VAL A 297 11.77 -4.01 8.12
N ALA A 298 12.01 -3.20 9.15
CA ALA A 298 13.24 -3.27 9.98
C ALA A 298 13.32 -4.54 10.86
N ARG A 299 12.65 -5.63 10.46
CA ARG A 299 12.43 -6.84 11.28
C ARG A 299 13.68 -7.66 11.59
N GLN A 300 14.75 -7.55 10.81
CA GLN A 300 15.81 -8.54 10.89
C GLN A 300 16.95 -8.18 11.84
N ASN A 301 17.29 -6.90 11.98
CA ASN A 301 18.38 -6.49 12.89
C ASN A 301 18.15 -5.06 13.41
N PRO A 302 17.24 -4.86 14.39
CA PRO A 302 16.95 -3.54 14.93
C PRO A 302 18.16 -2.87 15.60
N GLU A 303 19.03 -3.64 16.22
CA GLU A 303 20.24 -3.12 16.86
C GLU A 303 21.23 -2.57 15.84
N ALA A 304 21.52 -3.33 14.78
CA ALA A 304 22.39 -2.87 13.70
C ALA A 304 21.86 -1.58 13.06
N PHE A 305 20.54 -1.52 12.80
CA PHE A 305 19.89 -0.31 12.29
C PHE A 305 20.11 0.91 13.21
N LEU A 306 19.88 0.76 14.51
CA LEU A 306 20.11 1.85 15.47
C LEU A 306 21.58 2.27 15.55
N ARG A 307 22.51 1.31 15.46
CA ARG A 307 23.95 1.60 15.42
C ARG A 307 24.37 2.35 14.15
N VAL A 308 23.77 2.05 12.99
CA VAL A 308 23.97 2.85 11.77
C VAL A 308 23.51 4.29 12.00
N LEU A 309 22.29 4.52 12.51
CA LEU A 309 21.80 5.85 12.82
C LEU A 309 22.68 6.57 13.83
N GLN A 310 23.13 5.88 14.88
CA GLN A 310 24.06 6.41 15.89
C GLN A 310 25.35 6.88 15.25
N THR A 311 25.95 6.08 14.37
CA THR A 311 27.21 6.40 13.70
C THR A 311 27.07 7.66 12.81
N VAL A 312 25.96 7.74 12.04
CA VAL A 312 25.65 8.97 11.27
C VAL A 312 25.53 10.20 12.16
N LEU A 313 24.82 10.07 13.30
CA LEU A 313 24.62 11.19 14.24
C LEU A 313 25.90 11.64 14.96
N HIS A 314 26.86 10.72 15.14
CA HIS A 314 28.17 11.04 15.72
C HIS A 314 29.06 11.82 14.74
N THR A 315 28.97 11.52 13.46
CA THR A 315 29.82 12.12 12.40
C THR A 315 29.21 13.36 11.75
N THR A 316 27.93 13.66 12.05
CA THR A 316 27.19 14.75 11.42
C THR A 316 26.44 15.63 12.44
N THR A 317 25.89 16.74 11.95
CA THR A 317 25.01 17.62 12.73
C THR A 317 23.52 17.32 12.56
N TYR A 318 23.18 16.22 11.88
CA TYR A 318 21.79 15.85 11.62
C TYR A 318 21.03 15.51 12.90
N ARG A 319 19.72 15.64 12.81
CA ARG A 319 18.76 15.16 13.82
C ARG A 319 17.77 14.23 13.14
N PHE A 320 17.38 13.15 13.82
CA PHE A 320 16.41 12.22 13.29
C PHE A 320 15.16 12.15 14.17
N VAL A 321 14.00 12.00 13.54
CA VAL A 321 12.77 11.56 14.21
C VAL A 321 12.39 10.18 13.65
N LEU A 322 12.46 9.16 14.51
CA LEU A 322 12.22 7.76 14.13
C LEU A 322 10.84 7.32 14.60
N PHE A 323 10.02 6.88 13.63
CA PHE A 323 8.73 6.29 13.92
C PHE A 323 8.79 4.77 13.79
N THR A 324 8.54 4.06 14.90
CA THR A 324 8.60 2.59 14.98
C THR A 324 7.26 1.94 14.64
N ALA A 325 6.18 2.72 14.63
CA ALA A 325 4.79 2.25 14.42
C ALA A 325 4.39 1.08 15.34
N GLY A 326 4.96 1.02 16.55
CA GLY A 326 4.71 -0.04 17.53
C GLY A 326 5.39 -1.37 17.19
N TYR A 327 6.43 -1.36 16.37
CA TYR A 327 7.20 -2.57 16.09
C TYR A 327 8.05 -2.96 17.28
N GLU A 328 7.58 -3.95 18.06
CA GLU A 328 8.13 -4.34 19.37
C GLU A 328 9.63 -4.66 19.39
N PRO A 329 10.23 -5.37 18.41
CA PRO A 329 11.67 -5.60 18.42
C PRO A 329 12.51 -4.32 18.34
N LEU A 330 12.04 -3.33 17.56
CA LEU A 330 12.73 -2.03 17.46
C LEU A 330 12.51 -1.19 18.73
N ASP A 331 11.30 -1.18 19.26
CA ASP A 331 10.98 -0.50 20.53
C ASP A 331 11.80 -1.09 21.68
N THR A 332 12.03 -2.40 21.68
CA THR A 332 12.90 -3.08 22.67
C THR A 332 14.37 -2.69 22.51
N ALA A 333 14.89 -2.69 21.29
CA ALA A 333 16.26 -2.26 21.02
C ALA A 333 16.51 -0.79 21.44
N ILE A 334 15.54 0.10 21.18
CA ILE A 334 15.58 1.50 21.61
C ILE A 334 15.65 1.59 23.16
N ARG A 335 14.86 0.79 23.87
CA ARG A 335 14.87 0.74 25.34
C ARG A 335 16.22 0.32 25.89
N VAL A 336 16.85 -0.68 25.30
CA VAL A 336 18.18 -1.17 25.70
C VAL A 336 19.25 -0.11 25.49
N MET A 337 19.18 0.66 24.40
CA MET A 337 20.16 1.70 24.08
C MET A 337 19.93 3.03 24.82
N ALA A 338 18.79 3.20 25.47
CA ALA A 338 18.47 4.41 26.22
C ALA A 338 19.13 4.42 27.60
N PRO A 339 19.89 5.46 27.99
CA PRO A 339 20.55 5.51 29.29
C PRO A 339 19.54 5.57 30.46
N GLY A 340 19.72 4.73 31.48
CA GLY A 340 19.00 4.83 32.76
C GLY A 340 17.64 4.12 32.86
N THR A 341 17.32 3.19 31.97
CA THR A 341 15.98 2.57 31.83
C THR A 341 15.82 1.23 32.56
N SER A 342 16.05 1.16 33.87
CA SER A 342 15.91 -0.11 34.67
C SER A 342 14.52 -0.31 35.29
N SER A 343 13.52 0.55 35.13
CA SER A 343 12.21 0.42 35.80
C SER A 343 11.04 0.17 34.86
N VAL A 344 10.06 -0.62 35.33
CA VAL A 344 8.79 -0.93 34.62
C VAL A 344 7.98 0.34 34.29
N LEU A 345 8.09 1.39 35.08
CA LEU A 345 7.46 2.70 34.82
C LEU A 345 8.00 3.39 33.57
N THR A 346 9.31 3.25 33.33
CA THR A 346 9.96 3.83 32.14
C THR A 346 9.51 3.14 30.85
N GLN A 347 9.11 1.86 30.87
CA GLN A 347 8.60 1.14 29.72
C GLN A 347 7.29 1.73 29.16
N ARG A 348 6.38 2.21 30.01
CA ARG A 348 5.14 2.88 29.58
C ARG A 348 5.40 4.26 28.98
N VAL A 349 6.38 4.98 29.47
CA VAL A 349 6.71 6.34 29.03
C VAL A 349 7.24 6.36 27.60
N ILE A 350 8.07 5.37 27.21
CA ILE A 350 8.67 5.30 25.86
C ILE A 350 7.63 5.07 24.76
N THR A 351 6.64 4.23 25.01
CA THR A 351 5.63 3.87 24.02
C THR A 351 4.59 4.96 23.80
N GLN A 352 4.29 5.74 24.83
CA GLN A 352 3.19 6.71 24.79
C GLN A 352 3.64 8.15 24.47
N TYR A 353 4.83 8.56 24.91
CA TYR A 353 5.32 9.95 24.84
C TYR A 353 6.55 10.12 23.95
N GLY A 354 7.19 9.03 23.54
CA GLY A 354 8.45 9.04 22.82
C GLY A 354 9.66 9.22 23.75
N ILE A 355 10.84 8.94 23.23
CA ILE A 355 12.11 9.06 23.94
C ILE A 355 13.18 9.70 23.06
N SER A 356 14.01 10.54 23.67
CA SER A 356 15.18 11.13 23.03
C SER A 356 16.44 10.39 23.46
N ILE A 357 17.23 9.91 22.49
CA ILE A 357 18.50 9.22 22.69
C ILE A 357 19.64 9.87 21.91
N PHE A 358 20.86 9.37 22.04
CA PHE A 358 22.07 9.87 21.37
C PHE A 358 22.26 11.39 21.53
N ASN A 359 22.34 11.83 22.78
CA ASN A 359 22.51 13.24 23.16
C ASN A 359 21.40 14.15 22.58
N GLY A 360 20.17 13.67 22.51
CA GLY A 360 19.03 14.43 22.02
C GLY A 360 18.96 14.58 20.51
N LYS A 361 19.82 13.90 19.74
CA LYS A 361 19.81 13.98 18.26
C LYS A 361 18.82 13.00 17.61
N LEU A 362 18.38 11.94 18.30
CA LEU A 362 17.38 10.99 17.80
C LEU A 362 16.18 10.98 18.75
N PHE A 363 15.00 11.33 18.23
CA PHE A 363 13.73 11.16 18.93
C PHE A 363 12.99 9.94 18.36
N CYS A 364 12.69 8.96 19.22
CA CYS A 364 11.98 7.75 18.87
C CYS A 364 10.52 7.83 19.34
N PHE A 365 9.57 7.51 18.46
CA PHE A 365 8.14 7.56 18.73
C PHE A 365 7.46 6.29 18.23
N SER A 366 6.73 5.61 19.10
CA SER A 366 6.06 4.35 18.82
C SER A 366 4.65 4.52 18.24
N GLY A 367 4.06 5.71 18.36
CA GLY A 367 2.76 6.03 17.83
C GLY A 367 2.77 6.47 16.37
N MET A 368 1.63 6.99 15.92
CA MET A 368 1.46 7.59 14.59
C MET A 368 0.82 8.97 14.70
N VAL A 369 1.31 9.89 13.89
CA VAL A 369 0.72 11.20 13.64
C VAL A 369 0.66 11.43 12.12
N PRO A 370 -0.24 12.27 11.62
CA PRO A 370 -0.35 12.53 10.18
C PRO A 370 0.95 13.05 9.58
N TYR A 371 1.33 12.53 8.43
CA TYR A 371 2.46 13.05 7.67
C TYR A 371 2.28 14.54 7.31
N LYS A 372 1.03 14.98 7.10
CA LYS A 372 0.71 16.40 6.90
C LYS A 372 1.16 17.30 8.06
N TYR A 373 1.19 16.78 9.31
CA TYR A 373 1.77 17.47 10.45
C TYR A 373 3.29 17.39 10.47
N LEU A 374 3.83 16.22 10.16
CA LEU A 374 5.22 15.85 10.40
C LEU A 374 6.17 16.35 9.29
N PHE A 375 5.87 16.05 8.03
CA PHE A 375 6.78 16.28 6.92
C PHE A 375 7.10 17.76 6.63
N PRO A 376 6.16 18.73 6.77
CA PRO A 376 6.51 20.16 6.63
C PRO A 376 7.52 20.66 7.68
N ARG A 377 7.75 19.88 8.76
CA ARG A 377 8.71 20.17 9.82
C ARG A 377 10.01 19.38 9.66
N CYS A 378 10.14 18.58 8.61
CA CYS A 378 11.32 17.77 8.29
C CYS A 378 12.04 18.34 7.05
N VAL A 379 13.36 18.12 6.98
CA VAL A 379 14.16 18.52 5.80
C VAL A 379 14.23 17.44 4.74
N ALA A 380 13.97 16.19 5.10
CA ALA A 380 13.92 15.03 4.23
C ALA A 380 13.21 13.85 4.95
N ALA A 381 12.86 12.82 4.18
CA ALA A 381 12.27 11.58 4.72
C ALA A 381 13.03 10.36 4.24
N ILE A 382 13.45 9.50 5.18
CA ILE A 382 14.02 8.17 4.94
C ILE A 382 12.92 7.14 5.15
N HIS A 383 12.56 6.39 4.10
CA HIS A 383 11.51 5.39 4.21
C HIS A 383 11.68 4.24 3.19
N HIS A 384 10.82 3.23 3.32
CA HIS A 384 10.89 2.02 2.51
C HIS A 384 10.32 2.16 1.08
N GLY A 385 9.77 3.31 0.70
CA GLY A 385 9.19 3.50 -0.64
C GLY A 385 7.74 3.04 -0.79
N GLY A 386 7.00 2.79 0.30
CA GLY A 386 5.57 2.52 0.19
C GLY A 386 4.80 3.71 -0.37
N SER A 387 3.79 3.48 -1.20
CA SER A 387 3.04 4.51 -1.95
C SER A 387 2.54 5.66 -1.07
N GLY A 388 2.00 5.37 0.11
CA GLY A 388 1.47 6.38 1.03
C GLY A 388 2.54 7.33 1.60
N SER A 389 3.71 6.82 1.99
CA SER A 389 4.83 7.64 2.48
C SER A 389 5.43 8.45 1.36
N THR A 390 5.59 7.85 0.18
CA THR A 390 6.09 8.51 -1.04
C THR A 390 5.18 9.67 -1.44
N ALA A 391 3.86 9.42 -1.52
CA ALA A 391 2.86 10.44 -1.82
C ALA A 391 2.89 11.60 -0.82
N ALA A 392 2.98 11.29 0.47
CA ALA A 392 2.99 12.30 1.53
C ALA A 392 4.24 13.18 1.49
N ALA A 393 5.42 12.60 1.21
CA ALA A 393 6.66 13.34 1.07
C ALA A 393 6.68 14.22 -0.20
N LEU A 394 6.14 13.71 -1.33
CA LEU A 394 5.94 14.50 -2.55
C LEU A 394 5.03 15.69 -2.29
N HIS A 395 3.88 15.46 -1.65
CA HIS A 395 2.93 16.53 -1.34
C HIS A 395 3.49 17.57 -0.36
N ALA A 396 4.38 17.16 0.55
CA ALA A 396 5.06 18.05 1.46
C ALA A 396 6.24 18.82 0.82
N GLY A 397 6.63 18.46 -0.39
CA GLY A 397 7.75 19.09 -1.10
C GLY A 397 9.11 18.84 -0.46
N ILE A 398 9.30 17.69 0.20
CA ILE A 398 10.56 17.32 0.84
C ILE A 398 11.29 16.21 0.08
N PRO A 399 12.62 16.25 0.01
CA PRO A 399 13.44 15.18 -0.54
C PRO A 399 13.21 13.84 0.17
N GLN A 400 13.36 12.76 -0.58
CA GLN A 400 13.18 11.41 -0.08
C GLN A 400 14.47 10.60 -0.22
N ILE A 401 14.71 9.70 0.73
CA ILE A 401 15.78 8.69 0.67
C ILE A 401 15.10 7.33 0.81
N LEU A 402 15.10 6.54 -0.25
CA LEU A 402 14.32 5.32 -0.31
C LEU A 402 15.21 4.08 -0.18
N CYS A 403 14.77 3.15 0.68
CA CYS A 403 15.37 1.83 0.83
C CYS A 403 14.27 0.78 0.61
N PRO A 404 14.06 0.33 -0.64
CA PRO A 404 12.98 -0.61 -0.96
C PRO A 404 13.31 -2.03 -0.50
N PHE A 405 12.26 -2.77 -0.11
CA PHE A 405 12.37 -4.15 0.39
C PHE A 405 11.49 -5.13 -0.38
N MET A 406 10.33 -4.68 -0.90
CA MET A 406 9.37 -5.57 -1.55
C MET A 406 8.41 -4.82 -2.48
N LEU A 407 7.82 -5.56 -3.42
CA LEU A 407 6.68 -5.16 -4.27
C LEU A 407 6.92 -3.82 -5.02
N ASP A 408 5.92 -2.94 -4.96
CA ASP A 408 5.90 -1.62 -5.61
C ASP A 408 6.94 -0.64 -5.05
N GLN A 409 7.54 -0.94 -3.90
CA GLN A 409 8.56 -0.09 -3.29
C GLN A 409 9.78 0.13 -4.20
N PHE A 410 10.19 -0.91 -4.96
CA PHE A 410 11.28 -0.78 -5.93
C PHE A 410 10.94 0.18 -7.06
N TYR A 411 9.71 0.08 -7.57
CA TYR A 411 9.21 1.00 -8.60
C TYR A 411 9.23 2.44 -8.10
N TRP A 412 8.68 2.69 -6.89
CA TRP A 412 8.65 4.04 -6.33
C TRP A 412 10.04 4.59 -6.05
N ALA A 413 10.97 3.77 -5.57
CA ALA A 413 12.34 4.18 -5.30
C ALA A 413 13.06 4.63 -6.58
N GLU A 414 13.01 3.85 -7.63
CA GLU A 414 13.53 4.19 -8.95
C GLU A 414 12.84 5.44 -9.52
N ARG A 415 11.52 5.51 -9.42
CA ARG A 415 10.76 6.65 -9.95
C ARG A 415 11.12 7.96 -9.26
N MET A 416 11.31 7.98 -7.94
CA MET A 416 11.72 9.17 -7.19
C MET A 416 13.12 9.63 -7.57
N PHE A 417 14.04 8.70 -7.81
CA PHE A 417 15.37 8.99 -8.35
C PHE A 417 15.28 9.66 -9.73
N TRP A 418 14.55 9.07 -10.67
CA TRP A 418 14.36 9.62 -12.02
C TRP A 418 13.67 10.99 -12.04
N LEU A 419 12.79 11.26 -11.10
CA LEU A 419 12.15 12.57 -10.92
C LEU A 419 13.08 13.62 -10.29
N GLY A 420 14.27 13.21 -9.83
CA GLY A 420 15.24 14.10 -9.20
C GLY A 420 14.90 14.56 -7.77
N VAL A 421 13.95 13.87 -7.11
CA VAL A 421 13.54 14.18 -5.72
C VAL A 421 14.17 13.26 -4.69
N ALA A 422 14.99 12.31 -5.13
CA ALA A 422 15.68 11.32 -4.29
C ALA A 422 17.09 11.02 -4.84
N PRO A 423 18.04 10.57 -4.01
CA PRO A 423 19.25 9.90 -4.47
C PRO A 423 18.91 8.53 -5.09
N GLU A 424 19.91 7.87 -5.67
CA GLU A 424 19.82 6.47 -6.04
C GLU A 424 19.31 5.62 -4.87
N PRO A 425 18.41 4.64 -5.12
CA PRO A 425 17.84 3.83 -4.05
C PRO A 425 18.89 3.13 -3.21
N LEU A 426 18.73 3.20 -1.89
CA LEU A 426 19.62 2.50 -0.97
C LEU A 426 19.38 0.98 -1.07
N LYS A 427 20.47 0.21 -1.00
CA LYS A 427 20.37 -1.24 -0.79
C LYS A 427 19.99 -1.50 0.68
N ARG A 428 19.36 -2.63 0.94
CA ARG A 428 18.94 -3.01 2.28
C ARG A 428 20.08 -2.96 3.30
N ASN A 429 21.26 -3.48 2.96
CA ASN A 429 22.44 -3.48 3.83
C ASN A 429 23.02 -2.09 4.13
N HIS A 430 22.66 -1.05 3.34
CA HIS A 430 23.01 0.34 3.63
C HIS A 430 22.22 0.95 4.78
N LEU A 431 21.16 0.29 5.23
CA LEU A 431 20.33 0.77 6.33
C LEU A 431 20.19 -0.29 7.44
N VAL A 432 20.08 -1.55 7.07
CA VAL A 432 19.99 -2.70 7.99
C VAL A 432 21.02 -3.74 7.56
N PRO A 433 22.30 -3.61 7.95
CA PRO A 433 23.33 -4.58 7.61
C PRO A 433 23.02 -5.95 8.23
N ASP A 434 23.36 -7.00 7.49
CA ASP A 434 23.14 -8.38 7.95
C ASP A 434 24.07 -8.74 9.13
N ASN A 435 25.28 -8.18 9.13
CA ASN A 435 26.24 -8.31 10.21
C ASN A 435 26.29 -7.03 11.04
N ALA A 436 26.32 -7.17 12.38
CA ALA A 436 26.42 -6.06 13.29
C ALA A 436 27.88 -5.74 13.69
N ASP A 437 28.86 -6.09 12.83
CA ASP A 437 30.27 -5.72 13.05
C ASP A 437 30.53 -4.25 12.71
N ASP A 438 31.60 -3.70 13.28
CA ASP A 438 31.92 -2.28 13.16
C ASP A 438 32.20 -1.83 11.71
N THR A 439 32.73 -2.72 10.87
CA THR A 439 33.00 -2.42 9.47
C THR A 439 31.72 -2.28 8.68
N SER A 440 30.82 -3.26 8.77
CA SER A 440 29.50 -3.24 8.10
C SER A 440 28.64 -2.05 8.55
N ILE A 441 28.67 -1.73 9.85
CA ILE A 441 27.98 -0.53 10.40
C ILE A 441 28.57 0.75 9.81
N LYS A 442 29.89 0.86 9.74
CA LYS A 442 30.56 2.06 9.21
C LYS A 442 30.27 2.26 7.72
N GLU A 443 30.37 1.21 6.90
CA GLU A 443 30.04 1.24 5.48
C GLU A 443 28.58 1.66 5.24
N ALA A 444 27.64 1.10 6.02
CA ALA A 444 26.23 1.46 5.94
C ALA A 444 26.00 2.94 6.33
N ALA A 445 26.65 3.40 7.39
CA ALA A 445 26.54 4.79 7.84
C ALA A 445 27.14 5.78 6.82
N GLU A 446 28.24 5.43 6.16
CA GLU A 446 28.83 6.23 5.09
C GLU A 446 27.88 6.31 3.88
N ALA A 447 27.32 5.19 3.42
CA ALA A 447 26.34 5.16 2.32
C ALA A 447 25.10 5.99 2.65
N LEU A 448 24.56 5.87 3.86
CA LEU A 448 23.41 6.66 4.31
C LEU A 448 23.76 8.16 4.38
N SER A 449 24.93 8.51 4.90
CA SER A 449 25.37 9.92 4.99
C SER A 449 25.52 10.56 3.61
N GLN A 450 26.05 9.82 2.63
CA GLN A 450 26.17 10.29 1.24
C GLN A 450 24.79 10.49 0.61
N ALA A 451 23.85 9.56 0.81
CA ALA A 451 22.49 9.68 0.34
C ALA A 451 21.76 10.90 0.95
N ILE A 452 21.93 11.13 2.25
CA ILE A 452 21.37 12.32 2.94
C ILE A 452 21.97 13.60 2.35
N GLN A 453 23.29 13.65 2.17
CA GLN A 453 23.95 14.83 1.61
C GLN A 453 23.44 15.14 0.20
N TYR A 454 23.27 14.15 -0.65
CA TYR A 454 22.71 14.29 -1.98
C TYR A 454 21.26 14.82 -1.92
N ALA A 455 20.41 14.17 -1.10
CA ALA A 455 19.00 14.57 -0.93
C ALA A 455 18.85 16.02 -0.44
N LEU A 456 19.75 16.48 0.43
CA LEU A 456 19.71 17.84 0.97
C LEU A 456 20.32 18.89 0.04
N SER A 457 20.80 18.51 -1.15
CA SER A 457 21.32 19.47 -2.14
C SER A 457 20.23 20.46 -2.61
N PRO A 458 20.59 21.69 -2.98
CA PRO A 458 19.63 22.69 -3.44
C PRO A 458 18.77 22.21 -4.61
N ARG A 459 19.37 21.49 -5.58
CA ARG A 459 18.69 20.96 -6.76
C ARG A 459 17.58 19.99 -6.39
N VAL A 460 17.85 19.03 -5.52
CA VAL A 460 16.86 18.00 -5.12
C VAL A 460 15.71 18.65 -4.34
N LYS A 461 16.01 19.61 -3.47
CA LYS A 461 15.00 20.37 -2.73
C LYS A 461 14.11 21.19 -3.65
N GLU A 462 14.66 21.79 -4.69
CA GLU A 462 13.90 22.56 -5.68
C GLU A 462 12.99 21.64 -6.50
N CYS A 463 13.51 20.54 -7.04
CA CYS A 463 12.69 19.53 -7.72
C CYS A 463 11.53 19.02 -6.85
N ALA A 464 11.78 18.76 -5.55
CA ALA A 464 10.74 18.31 -4.65
C ALA A 464 9.62 19.34 -4.47
N LYS A 465 9.95 20.64 -4.38
CA LYS A 465 8.98 21.73 -4.30
C LYS A 465 8.18 21.90 -5.58
N GLU A 466 8.83 21.88 -6.74
CA GLU A 466 8.16 21.98 -8.04
C GLU A 466 7.13 20.87 -8.26
N ILE A 467 7.46 19.64 -7.86
CA ILE A 467 6.52 18.52 -7.95
C ILE A 467 5.37 18.72 -6.96
N ALA A 468 5.65 19.15 -5.73
CA ALA A 468 4.60 19.43 -4.75
C ALA A 468 3.60 20.48 -5.25
N GLU A 469 4.08 21.55 -5.88
CA GLU A 469 3.22 22.57 -6.47
C GLU A 469 2.32 22.00 -7.56
N ARG A 470 2.85 21.16 -8.46
CA ARG A 470 2.05 20.52 -9.52
C ARG A 470 0.97 19.61 -9.01
N ILE A 471 1.25 18.79 -7.98
CA ILE A 471 0.28 17.83 -7.42
C ILE A 471 -0.66 18.45 -6.38
N SER A 472 -0.38 19.67 -5.91
CA SER A 472 -1.18 20.32 -4.83
C SER A 472 -2.63 20.61 -5.21
N VAL A 473 -2.92 20.71 -6.50
CA VAL A 473 -4.25 20.99 -7.06
C VAL A 473 -5.11 19.75 -7.23
N GLU A 474 -4.55 18.57 -7.01
CA GLU A 474 -5.25 17.28 -7.20
C GLU A 474 -6.09 16.93 -5.95
N ASP A 475 -7.36 16.53 -6.16
CA ASP A 475 -8.18 15.83 -5.16
C ASP A 475 -8.50 14.42 -5.65
N GLY A 476 -7.53 13.51 -5.45
CA GLY A 476 -7.61 12.16 -5.97
C GLY A 476 -8.77 11.34 -5.39
N VAL A 477 -9.16 11.59 -4.14
CA VAL A 477 -10.31 10.92 -3.50
C VAL A 477 -11.61 11.35 -4.15
N SER A 478 -11.82 12.63 -4.36
CA SER A 478 -13.03 13.17 -5.01
C SER A 478 -13.13 12.72 -6.48
N GLU A 479 -12.02 12.68 -7.20
CA GLU A 479 -12.01 12.19 -8.59
C GLU A 479 -12.31 10.68 -8.66
N ALA A 480 -11.76 9.87 -7.76
CA ALA A 480 -12.08 8.44 -7.69
C ALA A 480 -13.56 8.21 -7.35
N VAL A 481 -14.11 8.95 -6.38
CA VAL A 481 -15.53 8.86 -6.01
C VAL A 481 -16.44 9.29 -7.17
N LYS A 482 -16.06 10.32 -7.93
CA LYS A 482 -16.78 10.73 -9.14
C LYS A 482 -16.83 9.59 -10.15
N ASN A 483 -15.69 8.97 -10.47
CA ASN A 483 -15.63 7.82 -11.36
C ASN A 483 -16.48 6.64 -10.88
N LEU A 484 -16.54 6.38 -9.55
CA LEU A 484 -17.41 5.34 -8.99
C LEU A 484 -18.90 5.69 -9.12
N LYS A 485 -19.28 6.96 -8.94
CA LYS A 485 -20.67 7.42 -9.13
C LYS A 485 -21.12 7.31 -10.59
N GLU A 486 -20.26 7.66 -11.54
CA GLU A 486 -20.54 7.47 -12.96
C GLU A 486 -20.88 6.01 -13.29
N GLU A 487 -20.21 5.04 -12.64
CA GLU A 487 -20.52 3.63 -12.79
C GLU A 487 -21.90 3.24 -12.18
N MET A 488 -22.36 3.96 -11.18
CA MET A 488 -23.70 3.76 -10.59
C MET A 488 -24.82 4.35 -11.45
N GLU A 489 -24.55 5.44 -12.17
CA GLU A 489 -25.55 6.17 -12.96
C GLU A 489 -25.76 5.57 -14.35
N LEU A 490 -24.87 4.69 -14.82
CA LEU A 490 -24.98 4.02 -16.13
C LEU A 490 -26.16 3.02 -16.22
N PHE A 491 -27.03 2.98 -15.21
CA PHE A 491 -28.25 2.17 -15.09
C PHE A 491 -29.39 2.96 -14.40
#